data_152407573066b10b309c6a53929cde11
#
_entry.id   152407573066b10b309c6a53929cde11
#
_cell.length_a   1.000
_cell.length_b   1.000
_cell.length_c   1.000
_cell.angle_alpha   90.00
_cell.angle_beta   90.00
_cell.angle_gamma   90.00
#
_symmetry.space_group_name_H-M   'P 1'
#
loop_
_entity.id
_entity.type
_entity.pdbx_description
1 polymer ?
#
loop_
_entity_poly.entity_id
_entity_poly.type
_entity_poly.pdbx_seq_one_letter_code
_entity_poly.pdbx_strand_id
1 'polypeptide(L)'
;MNEKSIDDMHWQLDMLQSIDVGLVVVDRDYTIKLWNGFMANHSGMSPAKVVGKNIFKLFPDIPEDWFKRKAESVFLLKNRCFTHWEQRPYLFRFKTYRPITGAAEYMHQNVALIPVSSADGEANQLSVVIYDVTDIAVGKQQLHEANEQLAVLSRTDGLTQLNNRSYWEEAVVHEFRRLKRTGADAILVMFDIDHFKRINDGYGHPAGDEAIRETARILRESIRATDIAGRYGGEEFGIILVETAAEGAMVLTERLRGAIEAMTVVHEDYKIQFTISIGFAEWDPELVSHEQWIDRADQALYEAKESGRNQVVLFKKSDAGSIIA
;
A
#
# COMPACT_ATOMS: atom_id res chain seq x y z
N MET A 1 -36.40 -8.37 -48.03
CA MET A 1 -36.32 -7.96 -46.61
C MET A 1 -37.57 -7.14 -46.33
N ASN A 2 -38.37 -7.52 -45.31
CA ASN A 2 -39.61 -6.80 -44.96
C ASN A 2 -39.27 -5.46 -44.32
N GLU A 3 -40.01 -4.39 -44.57
CA GLU A 3 -39.83 -3.05 -43.97
C GLU A 3 -39.70 -3.12 -42.45
N LYS A 4 -40.47 -3.97 -41.80
CA LYS A 4 -40.40 -4.24 -40.35
C LYS A 4 -39.04 -4.77 -39.90
N SER A 5 -38.31 -5.51 -40.73
CA SER A 5 -36.94 -6.01 -40.42
C SER A 5 -35.88 -4.93 -40.58
N ILE A 6 -36.13 -3.89 -41.39
CA ILE A 6 -35.23 -2.75 -41.57
C ILE A 6 -35.39 -1.80 -40.41
N ASP A 7 -36.61 -1.51 -39.98
CA ASP A 7 -36.89 -0.66 -38.81
C ASP A 7 -36.34 -1.28 -37.51
N ASP A 8 -36.49 -2.58 -37.31
CA ASP A 8 -35.97 -3.32 -36.16
C ASP A 8 -34.44 -3.30 -36.13
N MET A 9 -33.76 -3.33 -37.28
CA MET A 9 -32.31 -3.22 -37.36
C MET A 9 -31.82 -1.78 -37.15
N HIS A 10 -32.58 -0.79 -37.57
CA HIS A 10 -32.25 0.62 -37.45
C HIS A 10 -32.21 1.05 -35.97
N TRP A 11 -33.28 0.76 -35.20
CA TRP A 11 -33.29 1.15 -33.79
C TRP A 11 -32.26 0.38 -32.96
N GLN A 12 -31.90 -0.87 -33.29
CA GLN A 12 -30.81 -1.61 -32.64
C GLN A 12 -29.46 -0.93 -32.86
N LEU A 13 -29.22 -0.45 -34.08
CA LEU A 13 -28.00 0.30 -34.37
C LEU A 13 -27.97 1.65 -33.66
N ASP A 14 -29.09 2.36 -33.56
CA ASP A 14 -29.20 3.62 -32.84
C ASP A 14 -28.96 3.43 -31.33
N MET A 15 -29.47 2.36 -30.74
CA MET A 15 -29.16 2.01 -29.35
C MET A 15 -27.68 1.80 -29.14
N LEU A 16 -26.99 1.02 -30.00
CA LEU A 16 -25.57 0.79 -29.91
C LEU A 16 -24.74 2.10 -30.06
N GLN A 17 -25.27 3.08 -30.83
CA GLN A 17 -24.62 4.37 -30.99
C GLN A 17 -24.81 5.29 -29.77
N SER A 18 -25.92 5.13 -29.03
CA SER A 18 -26.30 6.04 -27.94
C SER A 18 -25.87 5.57 -26.53
N ILE A 19 -25.41 4.32 -26.37
CA ILE A 19 -24.96 3.83 -25.06
C ILE A 19 -23.70 4.56 -24.60
N ASP A 20 -23.65 4.86 -23.29
CA ASP A 20 -22.49 5.53 -22.66
C ASP A 20 -21.39 4.51 -22.28
N VAL A 21 -21.08 3.64 -23.22
CA VAL A 21 -20.03 2.61 -23.12
C VAL A 21 -19.34 2.52 -24.48
N GLY A 22 -18.02 2.49 -24.47
CA GLY A 22 -17.26 2.30 -25.70
C GLY A 22 -17.40 0.88 -26.23
N LEU A 23 -17.80 0.78 -27.49
CA LEU A 23 -17.94 -0.51 -28.17
C LEU A 23 -17.16 -0.50 -29.47
N VAL A 24 -16.19 -1.42 -29.55
CA VAL A 24 -15.39 -1.67 -30.76
C VAL A 24 -15.51 -3.16 -31.10
N VAL A 25 -15.74 -3.50 -32.35
CA VAL A 25 -15.62 -4.88 -32.81
C VAL A 25 -14.48 -4.95 -33.82
N VAL A 26 -13.60 -5.92 -33.63
CA VAL A 26 -12.49 -6.20 -34.58
C VAL A 26 -12.55 -7.66 -35.04
N ASP A 27 -12.07 -7.91 -36.25
CA ASP A 27 -11.86 -9.28 -36.75
C ASP A 27 -10.51 -9.86 -36.24
N ARG A 28 -10.15 -11.08 -36.71
CA ARG A 28 -8.90 -11.75 -36.35
C ARG A 28 -7.65 -11.03 -36.80
N ASP A 29 -7.75 -10.19 -37.83
CA ASP A 29 -6.65 -9.33 -38.32
C ASP A 29 -6.62 -7.98 -37.63
N TYR A 30 -7.46 -7.83 -36.56
CA TYR A 30 -7.59 -6.58 -35.79
C TYR A 30 -8.11 -5.40 -36.64
N THR A 31 -8.87 -5.70 -37.69
CA THR A 31 -9.55 -4.70 -38.51
C THR A 31 -10.88 -4.34 -37.85
N ILE A 32 -11.12 -3.05 -37.68
CA ILE A 32 -12.32 -2.51 -37.02
C ILE A 32 -13.56 -2.76 -37.90
N LYS A 33 -14.57 -3.43 -37.35
CA LYS A 33 -15.88 -3.70 -37.98
C LYS A 33 -17.00 -2.84 -37.43
N LEU A 34 -16.87 -2.43 -36.14
CA LEU A 34 -17.84 -1.55 -35.47
C LEU A 34 -17.12 -0.56 -34.60
N TRP A 35 -17.65 0.66 -34.57
CA TRP A 35 -17.16 1.79 -33.80
C TRP A 35 -18.36 2.64 -33.40
N ASN A 36 -18.78 2.61 -32.14
CA ASN A 36 -20.00 3.30 -31.72
C ASN A 36 -19.81 4.79 -31.44
N GLY A 37 -20.90 5.46 -31.08
CA GLY A 37 -20.91 6.90 -30.81
C GLY A 37 -20.01 7.33 -29.67
N PHE A 38 -19.95 6.53 -28.58
CA PHE A 38 -19.02 6.78 -27.48
C PHE A 38 -17.57 6.85 -27.99
N MET A 39 -17.15 5.85 -28.74
CA MET A 39 -15.79 5.81 -29.28
C MET A 39 -15.53 6.96 -30.25
N ALA A 40 -16.50 7.33 -31.08
CA ALA A 40 -16.39 8.45 -32.02
C ALA A 40 -16.22 9.79 -31.28
N ASN A 41 -17.00 10.01 -30.23
CA ASN A 41 -16.96 11.23 -29.42
C ASN A 41 -15.62 11.39 -28.70
N HIS A 42 -15.13 10.33 -28.06
CA HIS A 42 -13.91 10.40 -27.24
C HIS A 42 -12.62 10.35 -28.06
N SER A 43 -12.62 9.73 -29.25
CA SER A 43 -11.47 9.72 -30.15
C SER A 43 -11.42 10.89 -31.12
N GLY A 44 -12.54 11.56 -31.34
CA GLY A 44 -12.70 12.54 -32.42
C GLY A 44 -12.71 11.93 -33.83
N MET A 45 -12.83 10.60 -33.94
CA MET A 45 -12.82 9.87 -35.22
C MET A 45 -14.19 9.23 -35.49
N SER A 46 -14.84 9.65 -36.58
CA SER A 46 -16.11 9.07 -36.99
C SER A 46 -15.97 7.60 -37.45
N PRO A 47 -17.03 6.77 -37.35
CA PRO A 47 -17.03 5.40 -37.84
C PRO A 47 -16.55 5.26 -39.29
N ALA A 48 -16.94 6.19 -40.18
CA ALA A 48 -16.54 6.20 -41.59
C ALA A 48 -15.02 6.33 -41.78
N LYS A 49 -14.31 6.90 -40.81
CA LYS A 49 -12.84 7.05 -40.85
C LYS A 49 -12.08 5.86 -40.31
N VAL A 50 -12.68 5.05 -39.46
CA VAL A 50 -11.99 3.98 -38.72
C VAL A 50 -12.38 2.57 -39.14
N VAL A 51 -13.65 2.34 -39.53
CA VAL A 51 -14.10 1.03 -40.00
C VAL A 51 -13.32 0.58 -41.23
N GLY A 52 -12.91 -0.69 -41.22
CA GLY A 52 -12.05 -1.28 -42.27
C GLY A 52 -10.56 -1.02 -42.07
N LYS A 53 -10.13 -0.30 -41.01
CA LYS A 53 -8.72 -0.07 -40.71
C LYS A 53 -8.26 -0.92 -39.53
N ASN A 54 -6.96 -1.22 -39.50
CA ASN A 54 -6.36 -1.96 -38.39
C ASN A 54 -6.24 -1.05 -37.15
N ILE A 55 -6.65 -1.56 -35.99
CA ILE A 55 -6.74 -0.81 -34.73
C ILE A 55 -5.38 -0.30 -34.25
N PHE A 56 -4.31 -1.08 -34.41
CA PHE A 56 -2.95 -0.71 -33.97
C PHE A 56 -2.33 0.39 -34.81
N LYS A 57 -2.72 0.47 -36.11
CA LYS A 57 -2.28 1.55 -36.99
C LYS A 57 -2.93 2.89 -36.66
N LEU A 58 -4.18 2.85 -36.15
CA LEU A 58 -4.89 4.05 -35.74
C LEU A 58 -4.56 4.47 -34.30
N PHE A 59 -4.29 3.51 -33.44
CA PHE A 59 -4.00 3.72 -32.01
C PHE A 59 -2.68 3.03 -31.65
N PRO A 60 -1.52 3.61 -31.98
CA PRO A 60 -0.22 3.02 -31.71
C PRO A 60 0.11 2.94 -30.21
N ASP A 61 -0.61 3.65 -29.36
CA ASP A 61 -0.47 3.60 -27.90
C ASP A 61 -1.03 2.28 -27.30
N ILE A 62 -1.82 1.52 -28.08
CA ILE A 62 -2.27 0.18 -27.65
C ILE A 62 -1.09 -0.78 -27.73
N PRO A 63 -0.69 -1.43 -26.61
CA PRO A 63 0.40 -2.39 -26.63
C PRO A 63 0.00 -3.64 -27.41
N GLU A 64 0.44 -3.74 -28.64
CA GLU A 64 0.01 -4.75 -29.61
C GLU A 64 0.19 -6.19 -29.09
N ASP A 65 1.40 -6.54 -28.58
CA ASP A 65 1.70 -7.87 -28.06
C ASP A 65 0.82 -8.26 -26.86
N TRP A 66 0.56 -7.30 -25.97
CA TRP A 66 -0.31 -7.53 -24.82
C TRP A 66 -1.74 -7.78 -25.26
N PHE A 67 -2.26 -6.93 -26.17
CA PHE A 67 -3.62 -7.05 -26.67
C PHE A 67 -3.81 -8.36 -27.43
N LYS A 68 -2.87 -8.73 -28.30
CA LYS A 68 -2.90 -9.99 -29.07
C LYS A 68 -2.95 -11.20 -28.16
N ARG A 69 -2.07 -11.28 -27.14
CA ARG A 69 -2.11 -12.39 -26.16
C ARG A 69 -3.46 -12.51 -25.45
N LYS A 70 -4.07 -11.38 -25.05
CA LYS A 70 -5.40 -11.40 -24.44
C LYS A 70 -6.48 -11.84 -25.41
N ALA A 71 -6.45 -11.33 -26.64
CA ALA A 71 -7.40 -11.68 -27.70
C ALA A 71 -7.31 -13.17 -28.07
N GLU A 72 -6.11 -13.72 -28.23
CA GLU A 72 -5.90 -15.15 -28.50
C GLU A 72 -6.48 -16.03 -27.39
N SER A 73 -6.26 -15.67 -26.12
CA SER A 73 -6.87 -16.38 -24.99
C SER A 73 -8.40 -16.36 -25.06
N VAL A 74 -9.01 -15.21 -25.44
CA VAL A 74 -10.46 -15.06 -25.59
C VAL A 74 -10.99 -15.93 -26.72
N PHE A 75 -10.31 -15.96 -27.87
CA PHE A 75 -10.69 -16.80 -29.01
C PHE A 75 -10.57 -18.29 -28.72
N LEU A 76 -9.47 -18.69 -28.05
CA LEU A 76 -9.18 -20.09 -27.74
C LEU A 76 -10.15 -20.67 -26.71
N LEU A 77 -10.37 -19.92 -25.62
CA LEU A 77 -11.20 -20.36 -24.50
C LEU A 77 -12.70 -20.08 -24.70
N LYS A 78 -13.05 -19.30 -25.73
CA LYS A 78 -14.41 -18.79 -25.99
C LYS A 78 -15.03 -18.11 -24.76
N ASN A 79 -14.18 -17.53 -23.89
CA ASN A 79 -14.56 -16.85 -22.66
C ASN A 79 -14.15 -15.37 -22.71
N ARG A 80 -14.91 -14.52 -22.00
CA ARG A 80 -14.56 -13.10 -21.85
C ARG A 80 -13.32 -12.92 -20.99
N CYS A 81 -12.48 -11.92 -21.32
CA CYS A 81 -11.37 -11.44 -20.51
C CYS A 81 -11.67 -10.02 -20.03
N PHE A 82 -11.28 -9.72 -18.81
CA PHE A 82 -11.47 -8.41 -18.20
C PHE A 82 -10.14 -7.81 -17.76
N THR A 83 -9.98 -6.51 -17.95
CA THR A 83 -8.81 -5.75 -17.46
C THR A 83 -9.29 -4.55 -16.66
N HIS A 84 -8.85 -4.48 -15.42
CA HIS A 84 -9.21 -3.42 -14.50
C HIS A 84 -8.26 -2.22 -14.65
N TRP A 85 -8.75 -1.01 -14.44
CA TRP A 85 -7.98 0.24 -14.56
C TRP A 85 -6.75 0.27 -13.62
N GLU A 86 -6.78 -0.38 -12.47
CA GLU A 86 -5.63 -0.49 -11.57
C GLU A 86 -4.47 -1.29 -12.17
N GLN A 87 -4.77 -2.26 -13.04
CA GLN A 87 -3.75 -3.02 -13.77
C GLN A 87 -3.23 -2.25 -14.97
N ARG A 88 -4.14 -1.56 -15.64
CA ARG A 88 -3.88 -0.72 -16.81
C ARG A 88 -4.86 0.44 -16.84
N PRO A 89 -4.39 1.69 -16.66
CA PRO A 89 -5.27 2.85 -16.53
C PRO A 89 -6.23 3.03 -17.70
N TYR A 90 -5.78 2.76 -18.92
CA TYR A 90 -6.58 2.87 -20.14
C TYR A 90 -6.06 1.92 -21.23
N LEU A 91 -6.96 1.55 -22.16
CA LEU A 91 -6.61 0.91 -23.44
C LEU A 91 -6.46 1.96 -24.53
N PHE A 92 -7.40 2.90 -24.60
CA PHE A 92 -7.38 4.03 -25.50
C PHE A 92 -7.07 5.31 -24.70
N ARG A 93 -6.09 6.08 -25.15
CA ARG A 93 -5.68 7.31 -24.48
C ARG A 93 -6.65 8.45 -24.79
N PHE A 94 -7.87 8.34 -24.27
CA PHE A 94 -8.89 9.38 -24.43
C PHE A 94 -8.74 10.45 -23.37
N LYS A 95 -8.88 11.72 -23.78
CA LYS A 95 -8.96 12.83 -22.83
C LYS A 95 -10.28 12.78 -22.08
N THR A 96 -10.26 13.13 -20.82
CA THR A 96 -11.51 13.29 -20.05
C THR A 96 -12.19 14.58 -20.48
N TYR A 97 -13.51 14.51 -20.69
CA TYR A 97 -14.36 15.68 -20.99
C TYR A 97 -15.17 16.15 -19.78
N ARG A 98 -15.06 15.46 -18.64
CA ARG A 98 -15.84 15.79 -17.45
C ARG A 98 -15.14 16.91 -16.68
N PRO A 99 -15.78 18.12 -16.55
CA PRO A 99 -15.13 19.29 -15.97
C PRO A 99 -14.97 19.23 -14.45
N ILE A 100 -15.56 18.22 -13.78
CA ILE A 100 -15.78 18.21 -12.32
C ILE A 100 -14.54 17.86 -11.53
N THR A 101 -13.57 17.17 -12.10
CA THR A 101 -12.47 16.66 -11.27
C THR A 101 -11.11 17.30 -11.56
N GLY A 102 -10.84 17.85 -12.72
CA GLY A 102 -9.52 18.44 -13.04
C GLY A 102 -8.30 17.55 -12.72
N ALA A 103 -8.52 16.43 -12.04
CA ALA A 103 -7.51 15.57 -11.44
C ALA A 103 -6.97 14.50 -12.39
N ALA A 104 -7.69 14.15 -13.47
CA ALA A 104 -7.25 13.16 -14.44
C ALA A 104 -7.22 13.75 -15.84
N GLU A 105 -6.05 13.76 -16.48
CA GLU A 105 -5.91 14.20 -17.87
C GLU A 105 -6.55 13.22 -18.85
N TYR A 106 -6.49 11.93 -18.56
CA TYR A 106 -7.00 10.84 -19.39
C TYR A 106 -8.07 10.04 -18.66
N MET A 107 -9.02 9.51 -19.46
CA MET A 107 -10.08 8.62 -18.99
C MET A 107 -9.50 7.32 -18.43
N HIS A 108 -9.87 6.95 -17.21
CA HIS A 108 -9.60 5.62 -16.67
C HIS A 108 -10.62 4.62 -17.19
N GLN A 109 -10.14 3.44 -17.63
CA GLN A 109 -10.96 2.49 -18.35
C GLN A 109 -10.92 1.11 -17.74
N ASN A 110 -12.09 0.51 -17.52
CA ASN A 110 -12.21 -0.93 -17.43
C ASN A 110 -12.52 -1.49 -18.81
N VAL A 111 -11.83 -2.56 -19.21
CA VAL A 111 -11.94 -3.13 -20.55
C VAL A 111 -12.36 -4.59 -20.47
N ALA A 112 -13.43 -4.95 -21.20
CA ALA A 112 -13.82 -6.33 -21.41
C ALA A 112 -13.60 -6.74 -22.87
N LEU A 113 -12.93 -7.86 -23.07
CA LEU A 113 -12.75 -8.52 -24.36
C LEU A 113 -13.71 -9.70 -24.44
N ILE A 114 -14.63 -9.70 -25.40
CA ILE A 114 -15.73 -10.67 -25.50
C ILE A 114 -15.70 -11.30 -26.89
N PRO A 115 -15.66 -12.65 -27.01
CA PRO A 115 -15.71 -13.29 -28.31
C PRO A 115 -17.12 -13.11 -28.93
N VAL A 116 -17.16 -12.74 -30.19
CA VAL A 116 -18.39 -12.65 -30.96
C VAL A 116 -18.39 -13.81 -31.97
N SER A 117 -19.39 -14.69 -31.82
CA SER A 117 -19.55 -15.86 -32.70
C SER A 117 -20.36 -15.49 -33.95
N SER A 118 -19.93 -16.00 -35.10
CA SER A 118 -20.71 -15.99 -36.32
C SER A 118 -21.80 -17.08 -36.32
N ALA A 119 -22.62 -17.10 -37.33
CA ALA A 119 -23.75 -18.05 -37.43
C ALA A 119 -23.35 -19.54 -37.45
N ASP A 120 -22.10 -19.84 -37.80
CA ASP A 120 -21.45 -21.17 -37.76
C ASP A 120 -20.92 -21.56 -36.37
N GLY A 121 -21.05 -20.67 -35.34
CA GLY A 121 -20.57 -20.91 -33.98
C GLY A 121 -19.07 -20.64 -33.77
N GLU A 122 -18.35 -20.21 -34.82
CA GLU A 122 -16.94 -19.84 -34.69
C GLU A 122 -16.78 -18.40 -34.19
N ALA A 123 -15.90 -18.22 -33.21
CA ALA A 123 -15.55 -16.89 -32.68
C ALA A 123 -14.54 -16.22 -33.63
N ASN A 124 -15.05 -15.49 -34.61
CA ASN A 124 -14.23 -14.82 -35.64
C ASN A 124 -14.08 -13.33 -35.42
N GLN A 125 -14.77 -12.77 -34.45
CA GLN A 125 -14.69 -11.35 -34.06
C GLN A 125 -14.53 -11.20 -32.56
N LEU A 126 -13.94 -10.07 -32.16
CA LEU A 126 -13.72 -9.68 -30.78
C LEU A 126 -14.42 -8.35 -30.51
N SER A 127 -15.33 -8.35 -29.56
CA SER A 127 -15.92 -7.13 -29.03
C SER A 127 -15.03 -6.60 -27.89
N VAL A 128 -14.62 -5.36 -28.00
CA VAL A 128 -13.89 -4.61 -26.97
C VAL A 128 -14.87 -3.62 -26.35
N VAL A 129 -15.21 -3.85 -25.10
CA VAL A 129 -16.16 -3.00 -24.35
C VAL A 129 -15.35 -2.16 -23.36
N ILE A 130 -15.55 -0.85 -23.38
CA ILE A 130 -14.80 0.13 -22.60
C ILE A 130 -15.74 0.86 -21.67
N TYR A 131 -15.51 0.74 -20.39
CA TYR A 131 -16.27 1.45 -19.34
C TYR A 131 -15.42 2.62 -18.85
N ASP A 132 -15.98 3.83 -18.91
CA ASP A 132 -15.38 4.99 -18.22
C ASP A 132 -15.59 4.83 -16.72
N VAL A 133 -14.48 4.69 -16.01
CA VAL A 133 -14.42 4.57 -14.53
C VAL A 133 -13.61 5.70 -13.91
N THR A 134 -13.47 6.83 -14.61
CA THR A 134 -12.65 7.96 -14.18
C THR A 134 -13.11 8.50 -12.84
N ASP A 135 -14.42 8.67 -12.63
CA ASP A 135 -14.95 9.18 -11.36
C ASP A 135 -14.64 8.23 -10.19
N ILE A 136 -14.71 6.91 -10.44
CA ILE A 136 -14.38 5.89 -9.43
C ILE A 136 -12.87 5.93 -9.11
N ALA A 137 -12.03 6.03 -10.13
CA ALA A 137 -10.59 6.07 -9.98
C ALA A 137 -10.12 7.32 -9.22
N VAL A 138 -10.65 8.49 -9.61
CA VAL A 138 -10.35 9.78 -8.95
C VAL A 138 -10.87 9.79 -7.52
N GLY A 139 -12.11 9.32 -7.28
CA GLY A 139 -12.68 9.26 -5.93
C GLY A 139 -11.87 8.33 -5.00
N LYS A 140 -11.40 7.18 -5.50
CA LYS A 140 -10.54 6.28 -4.74
C LYS A 140 -9.20 6.92 -4.39
N GLN A 141 -8.60 7.63 -5.35
CA GLN A 141 -7.36 8.37 -5.15
C GLN A 141 -7.52 9.47 -4.09
N GLN A 142 -8.56 10.30 -4.20
CA GLN A 142 -8.83 11.38 -3.24
C GLN A 142 -9.11 10.85 -1.83
N LEU A 143 -9.84 9.72 -1.71
CA LEU A 143 -10.06 9.07 -0.42
C LEU A 143 -8.76 8.56 0.19
N HIS A 144 -7.88 7.99 -0.63
CA HIS A 144 -6.57 7.53 -0.17
C HIS A 144 -5.72 8.70 0.35
N GLU A 145 -5.62 9.77 -0.42
CA GLU A 145 -4.89 10.99 -0.04
C GLU A 145 -5.46 11.65 1.22
N ALA A 146 -6.80 11.71 1.35
CA ALA A 146 -7.44 12.24 2.56
C ALA A 146 -7.16 11.38 3.79
N ASN A 147 -7.16 10.04 3.65
CA ASN A 147 -6.82 9.13 4.73
C ASN A 147 -5.35 9.24 5.14
N GLU A 148 -4.43 9.41 4.19
CA GLU A 148 -3.01 9.66 4.49
C GLU A 148 -2.83 10.99 5.23
N GLN A 149 -3.51 12.06 4.80
CA GLN A 149 -3.48 13.35 5.48
C GLN A 149 -4.04 13.27 6.91
N LEU A 150 -5.13 12.54 7.12
CA LEU A 150 -5.69 12.29 8.44
C LEU A 150 -4.74 11.47 9.32
N ALA A 151 -4.04 10.49 8.77
CA ALA A 151 -3.04 9.72 9.48
C ALA A 151 -1.84 10.58 9.92
N VAL A 152 -1.40 11.53 9.08
CA VAL A 152 -0.35 12.50 9.41
C VAL A 152 -0.82 13.50 10.48
N LEU A 153 -2.09 13.94 10.44
CA LEU A 153 -2.67 14.84 11.44
C LEU A 153 -2.89 14.17 12.81
N SER A 154 -3.08 12.85 12.84
CA SER A 154 -3.16 12.07 14.07
C SER A 154 -1.75 11.71 14.53
N ARG A 155 -1.18 12.47 15.47
CA ARG A 155 0.15 12.21 16.04
C ARG A 155 0.21 11.02 16.97
N THR A 156 -0.94 10.52 17.41
CA THR A 156 -1.06 9.48 18.42
C THR A 156 -1.59 8.18 17.83
N ASP A 157 -1.09 7.06 18.34
CA ASP A 157 -1.64 5.74 18.09
C ASP A 157 -2.95 5.57 18.87
N GLY A 158 -4.02 5.15 18.19
CA GLY A 158 -5.35 5.06 18.78
C GLY A 158 -5.48 4.05 19.92
N LEU A 159 -4.66 2.98 19.92
CA LEU A 159 -4.71 1.94 20.95
C LEU A 159 -3.90 2.33 22.19
N THR A 160 -2.70 2.84 21.99
CA THR A 160 -1.70 3.08 23.05
C THR A 160 -1.66 4.52 23.53
N GLN A 161 -2.19 5.48 22.78
CA GLN A 161 -2.04 6.92 23.04
C GLN A 161 -0.57 7.38 23.14
N LEU A 162 0.38 6.59 22.65
CA LEU A 162 1.75 7.00 22.36
C LEU A 162 1.80 7.69 21.00
N ASN A 163 2.94 8.23 20.63
CA ASN A 163 3.12 8.69 19.26
C ASN A 163 2.92 7.52 18.28
N ASN A 164 2.26 7.78 17.17
CA ASN A 164 2.19 6.79 16.09
C ASN A 164 3.55 6.70 15.38
N ARG A 165 3.71 5.68 14.54
CA ARG A 165 4.93 5.40 13.80
C ARG A 165 5.44 6.63 13.03
N SER A 166 4.57 7.27 12.26
CA SER A 166 4.95 8.40 11.40
C SER A 166 5.51 9.57 12.22
N TYR A 167 4.83 9.94 13.31
CA TYR A 167 5.31 11.03 14.16
C TYR A 167 6.59 10.67 14.92
N TRP A 168 6.72 9.40 15.36
CA TRP A 168 7.93 8.93 16.02
C TRP A 168 9.13 8.93 15.06
N GLU A 169 8.97 8.49 13.81
CA GLU A 169 10.03 8.55 12.78
C GLU A 169 10.43 10.00 12.48
N GLU A 170 9.47 10.93 12.39
CA GLU A 170 9.77 12.36 12.27
C GLU A 170 10.59 12.88 13.45
N ALA A 171 10.24 12.47 14.66
CA ALA A 171 10.99 12.84 15.87
C ALA A 171 12.43 12.29 15.85
N VAL A 172 12.65 11.07 15.36
CA VAL A 172 14.01 10.51 15.15
C VAL A 172 14.79 11.37 14.16
N VAL A 173 14.20 11.76 13.03
CA VAL A 173 14.84 12.64 12.04
C VAL A 173 15.23 13.99 12.67
N HIS A 174 14.32 14.58 13.44
CA HIS A 174 14.57 15.86 14.12
C HIS A 174 15.70 15.75 15.14
N GLU A 175 15.66 14.72 15.97
CA GLU A 175 16.68 14.48 16.99
C GLU A 175 18.04 14.17 16.36
N PHE A 176 18.08 13.33 15.33
CA PHE A 176 19.30 13.03 14.59
C PHE A 176 19.97 14.31 14.04
N ARG A 177 19.19 15.23 13.47
CA ARG A 177 19.71 16.53 12.99
C ARG A 177 20.19 17.41 14.13
N ARG A 178 19.52 17.40 15.28
CA ARG A 178 19.93 18.11 16.50
C ARG A 178 21.29 17.59 16.96
N LEU A 179 21.44 16.28 17.04
CA LEU A 179 22.65 15.61 17.52
C LEU A 179 23.85 15.85 16.59
N LYS A 180 23.63 15.82 15.26
CA LYS A 180 24.68 16.21 14.29
C LYS A 180 25.21 17.61 14.49
N ARG A 181 24.42 18.52 15.04
CA ARG A 181 24.82 19.92 15.31
C ARG A 181 25.44 20.11 16.70
N THR A 182 24.89 19.41 17.69
CA THR A 182 25.26 19.66 19.11
C THR A 182 26.33 18.72 19.65
N GLY A 183 26.43 17.51 19.07
CA GLY A 183 27.27 16.45 19.59
C GLY A 183 26.81 15.91 20.96
N ALA A 184 25.56 16.16 21.35
CA ALA A 184 25.02 15.66 22.62
C ALA A 184 24.78 14.13 22.57
N ASP A 185 24.68 13.51 23.73
CA ASP A 185 24.36 12.10 23.85
C ASP A 185 22.88 11.86 23.65
N ALA A 186 22.54 10.76 23.00
CA ALA A 186 21.17 10.26 22.91
C ALA A 186 21.17 8.76 22.58
N ILE A 187 20.10 8.09 22.96
CA ILE A 187 19.93 6.66 22.75
C ILE A 187 18.64 6.44 21.97
N LEU A 188 18.70 5.57 20.97
CA LEU A 188 17.53 5.02 20.31
C LEU A 188 17.30 3.60 20.79
N VAL A 189 16.08 3.33 21.28
CA VAL A 189 15.67 2.03 21.81
C VAL A 189 14.55 1.49 20.92
N MET A 190 14.65 0.21 20.56
CA MET A 190 13.59 -0.58 19.95
C MET A 190 13.26 -1.76 20.85
N PHE A 191 11.99 -2.06 21.05
CA PHE A 191 11.60 -3.25 21.82
C PHE A 191 10.30 -3.85 21.30
N ASP A 192 10.07 -5.11 21.66
CA ASP A 192 8.97 -5.93 21.16
C ASP A 192 8.45 -6.85 22.27
N ILE A 193 7.15 -7.15 22.25
CA ILE A 193 6.50 -8.06 23.18
C ILE A 193 6.84 -9.51 22.79
N ASP A 194 7.53 -10.21 23.66
CA ASP A 194 7.95 -11.57 23.42
C ASP A 194 6.75 -12.51 23.23
N HIS A 195 6.79 -13.30 22.17
CA HIS A 195 5.76 -14.28 21.86
C HIS A 195 4.34 -13.74 21.74
N PHE A 196 4.16 -12.48 21.32
CA PHE A 196 2.86 -11.81 21.23
C PHE A 196 1.81 -12.60 20.45
N LYS A 197 2.22 -13.30 19.39
CA LYS A 197 1.33 -14.19 18.65
C LYS A 197 0.70 -15.27 19.55
N ARG A 198 1.42 -15.80 20.55
CA ARG A 198 0.86 -16.80 21.50
C ARG A 198 -0.21 -16.19 22.39
N ILE A 199 -0.10 -14.90 22.72
CA ILE A 199 -1.13 -14.18 23.48
C ILE A 199 -2.40 -14.11 22.64
N ASN A 200 -2.29 -13.69 21.38
CA ASN A 200 -3.43 -13.61 20.46
C ASN A 200 -4.05 -15.00 20.20
N ASP A 201 -3.23 -16.01 19.91
CA ASP A 201 -3.70 -17.35 19.60
C ASP A 201 -4.34 -18.06 20.82
N GLY A 202 -3.88 -17.72 22.04
CA GLY A 202 -4.36 -18.33 23.28
C GLY A 202 -5.54 -17.63 23.93
N TYR A 203 -5.60 -16.29 23.85
CA TYR A 203 -6.55 -15.46 24.60
C TYR A 203 -7.39 -14.53 23.72
N GLY A 204 -7.14 -14.55 22.40
CA GLY A 204 -7.83 -13.70 21.43
C GLY A 204 -7.20 -12.30 21.26
N HIS A 205 -7.51 -11.66 20.14
CA HIS A 205 -7.00 -10.32 19.81
C HIS A 205 -7.32 -9.24 20.86
N PRO A 206 -8.51 -9.23 21.51
CA PRO A 206 -8.77 -8.23 22.55
C PRO A 206 -7.81 -8.31 23.75
N ALA A 207 -7.38 -9.53 24.12
CA ALA A 207 -6.38 -9.74 25.16
C ALA A 207 -4.97 -9.26 24.74
N GLY A 208 -4.62 -9.46 23.48
CA GLY A 208 -3.41 -8.90 22.89
C GLY A 208 -3.43 -7.37 22.89
N ASP A 209 -4.55 -6.75 22.54
CA ASP A 209 -4.73 -5.31 22.62
C ASP A 209 -4.54 -4.77 24.04
N GLU A 210 -5.02 -5.51 25.04
CA GLU A 210 -4.82 -5.14 26.45
C GLU A 210 -3.35 -5.25 26.88
N ALA A 211 -2.66 -6.29 26.43
CA ALA A 211 -1.21 -6.42 26.65
C ALA A 211 -0.44 -5.22 26.04
N ILE A 212 -0.80 -4.78 24.85
CA ILE A 212 -0.21 -3.59 24.20
C ILE A 212 -0.52 -2.32 25.00
N ARG A 213 -1.78 -2.14 25.48
CA ARG A 213 -2.16 -0.94 26.27
C ARG A 213 -1.37 -0.87 27.59
N GLU A 214 -1.27 -1.97 28.31
CA GLU A 214 -0.53 -2.03 29.56
C GLU A 214 0.98 -1.82 29.37
N THR A 215 1.55 -2.40 28.30
CA THR A 215 2.93 -2.13 27.91
C THR A 215 3.16 -0.62 27.67
N ALA A 216 2.27 0.03 26.93
CA ALA A 216 2.36 1.47 26.66
C ALA A 216 2.16 2.30 27.95
N ARG A 217 1.31 1.87 28.88
CA ARG A 217 1.13 2.53 30.17
C ARG A 217 2.42 2.50 30.99
N ILE A 218 3.03 1.32 31.15
CA ILE A 218 4.29 1.17 31.89
C ILE A 218 5.41 1.94 31.20
N LEU A 219 5.47 1.93 29.88
CA LEU A 219 6.44 2.71 29.13
C LEU A 219 6.34 4.21 29.46
N ARG A 220 5.14 4.79 29.39
CA ARG A 220 4.92 6.21 29.75
C ARG A 220 5.34 6.56 31.18
N GLU A 221 5.08 5.66 32.11
CA GLU A 221 5.46 5.84 33.53
C GLU A 221 6.97 5.69 33.74
N SER A 222 7.68 5.02 32.84
CA SER A 222 9.11 4.74 32.93
C SER A 222 10.00 5.81 32.32
N ILE A 223 9.49 6.62 31.39
CA ILE A 223 10.28 7.63 30.67
C ILE A 223 10.03 9.05 31.20
N ARG A 224 10.91 9.97 30.86
CA ARG A 224 10.80 11.39 31.20
C ARG A 224 9.91 12.12 30.16
N ALA A 225 9.42 13.28 30.51
CA ALA A 225 8.65 14.15 29.59
C ALA A 225 9.48 14.63 28.37
N THR A 226 10.80 14.59 28.45
CA THR A 226 11.73 14.93 27.36
C THR A 226 11.97 13.77 26.40
N ASP A 227 11.71 12.54 26.83
CA ASP A 227 11.91 11.36 26.02
C ASP A 227 10.70 11.16 25.08
N ILE A 228 10.94 10.57 23.92
CA ILE A 228 9.91 10.46 22.88
C ILE A 228 9.65 8.99 22.61
N ALA A 229 8.49 8.50 23.05
CA ALA A 229 8.06 7.13 22.81
C ALA A 229 6.98 7.06 21.72
N GLY A 230 7.00 5.98 20.94
CA GLY A 230 6.02 5.70 19.91
C GLY A 230 5.77 4.20 19.73
N ARG A 231 4.59 3.88 19.19
CA ARG A 231 4.32 2.53 18.68
C ARG A 231 4.80 2.43 17.25
N TYR A 232 5.80 1.58 17.03
CA TYR A 232 6.46 1.44 15.73
C TYR A 232 5.76 0.42 14.81
N GLY A 233 5.21 -0.65 15.39
CA GLY A 233 4.53 -1.74 14.70
C GLY A 233 3.36 -2.31 15.50
N GLY A 234 2.92 -3.51 15.17
CA GLY A 234 1.85 -4.21 15.87
C GLY A 234 2.11 -4.34 17.37
N GLU A 235 3.24 -4.94 17.72
CA GLU A 235 3.72 -5.18 19.09
C GLU A 235 5.07 -4.52 19.37
N GLU A 236 5.55 -3.67 18.43
CA GLU A 236 6.85 -3.04 18.46
C GLU A 236 6.75 -1.57 18.90
N PHE A 237 7.71 -1.15 19.70
CA PHE A 237 7.79 0.20 20.28
C PHE A 237 9.19 0.80 20.07
N GLY A 238 9.23 2.10 19.88
CA GLY A 238 10.46 2.87 19.78
C GLY A 238 10.53 3.97 20.84
N ILE A 239 11.74 4.25 21.36
CA ILE A 239 11.98 5.34 22.30
C ILE A 239 13.23 6.11 21.88
N ILE A 240 13.18 7.43 21.97
CA ILE A 240 14.34 8.30 21.91
C ILE A 240 14.61 8.83 23.31
N LEU A 241 15.71 8.44 23.92
CA LEU A 241 16.17 8.96 25.21
C LEU A 241 17.09 10.15 24.95
N VAL A 242 16.60 11.32 25.25
CA VAL A 242 17.30 12.59 24.99
C VAL A 242 18.32 12.82 26.11
N GLU A 243 19.52 13.31 25.74
CA GLU A 243 20.61 13.63 26.69
C GLU A 243 20.87 12.49 27.68
N THR A 244 20.99 11.28 27.13
CA THR A 244 21.19 10.06 27.93
C THR A 244 22.32 9.24 27.32
N ALA A 245 23.28 8.84 28.18
CA ALA A 245 24.36 7.93 27.84
C ALA A 245 23.95 6.46 28.02
N ALA A 246 24.74 5.51 27.49
CA ALA A 246 24.45 4.09 27.50
C ALA A 246 24.15 3.52 28.88
N GLU A 247 24.88 3.94 29.92
CA GLU A 247 24.67 3.47 31.30
C GLU A 247 23.26 3.88 31.80
N GLY A 248 22.86 5.13 31.52
CA GLY A 248 21.51 5.61 31.88
C GLY A 248 20.42 4.88 31.13
N ALA A 249 20.63 4.59 29.84
CA ALA A 249 19.71 3.83 29.02
C ALA A 249 19.58 2.37 29.52
N MET A 250 20.70 1.74 29.87
CA MET A 250 20.69 0.37 30.44
C MET A 250 19.84 0.30 31.70
N VAL A 251 20.01 1.26 32.63
CA VAL A 251 19.21 1.31 33.87
C VAL A 251 17.73 1.50 33.58
N LEU A 252 17.37 2.38 32.64
CA LEU A 252 15.97 2.63 32.27
C LEU A 252 15.36 1.40 31.60
N THR A 253 16.05 0.82 30.62
CA THR A 253 15.53 -0.31 29.83
C THR A 253 15.41 -1.58 30.67
N GLU A 254 16.35 -1.87 31.59
CA GLU A 254 16.22 -2.97 32.54
C GLU A 254 15.06 -2.76 33.53
N ARG A 255 14.85 -1.53 33.99
CA ARG A 255 13.69 -1.21 34.84
C ARG A 255 12.39 -1.42 34.08
N LEU A 256 12.29 -0.98 32.83
CA LEU A 256 11.13 -1.18 31.95
C LEU A 256 10.87 -2.67 31.74
N ARG A 257 11.90 -3.44 31.38
CA ARG A 257 11.83 -4.90 31.19
C ARG A 257 11.31 -5.59 32.45
N GLY A 258 11.91 -5.30 33.60
CA GLY A 258 11.53 -5.90 34.88
C GLY A 258 10.11 -5.51 35.34
N ALA A 259 9.67 -4.28 35.05
CA ALA A 259 8.32 -3.85 35.35
C ALA A 259 7.27 -4.61 34.52
N ILE A 260 7.56 -4.85 33.23
CA ILE A 260 6.68 -5.63 32.37
C ILE A 260 6.70 -7.13 32.75
N GLU A 261 7.85 -7.70 33.03
CA GLU A 261 7.97 -9.09 33.50
C GLU A 261 7.18 -9.35 34.79
N ALA A 262 7.19 -8.39 35.72
CA ALA A 262 6.45 -8.50 37.00
C ALA A 262 4.95 -8.23 36.87
N MET A 263 4.52 -7.63 35.77
CA MET A 263 3.13 -7.25 35.52
C MET A 263 2.26 -8.47 35.22
N THR A 264 1.01 -8.40 35.65
CA THR A 264 -0.03 -9.36 35.24
C THR A 264 -1.17 -8.59 34.61
N VAL A 265 -1.40 -8.79 33.34
CA VAL A 265 -2.57 -8.26 32.63
C VAL A 265 -3.78 -9.14 32.92
N VAL A 266 -4.87 -8.54 33.34
CA VAL A 266 -6.14 -9.23 33.58
C VAL A 266 -7.10 -8.88 32.45
N HIS A 267 -7.51 -9.89 31.69
CA HIS A 267 -8.52 -9.74 30.65
C HIS A 267 -9.56 -10.83 30.81
N GLU A 268 -10.82 -10.45 31.08
CA GLU A 268 -11.87 -11.38 31.50
C GLU A 268 -11.42 -12.25 32.67
N ASP A 269 -11.46 -13.58 32.55
CA ASP A 269 -11.03 -14.54 33.55
C ASP A 269 -9.54 -14.94 33.45
N TYR A 270 -8.80 -14.37 32.48
CA TYR A 270 -7.42 -14.70 32.19
C TYR A 270 -6.42 -13.78 32.90
N LYS A 271 -5.36 -14.38 33.42
CA LYS A 271 -4.17 -13.68 33.93
C LYS A 271 -3.01 -13.94 32.97
N ILE A 272 -2.58 -12.92 32.28
CA ILE A 272 -1.57 -12.99 31.20
C ILE A 272 -0.28 -12.36 31.71
N GLN A 273 0.82 -13.10 31.63
CA GLN A 273 2.17 -12.61 31.88
C GLN A 273 3.00 -12.78 30.63
N PHE A 274 3.82 -11.82 30.35
CA PHE A 274 4.71 -11.80 29.20
C PHE A 274 5.96 -10.99 29.50
N THR A 275 6.90 -11.05 28.60
CA THR A 275 8.18 -10.31 28.68
C THR A 275 8.37 -9.46 27.44
N ILE A 276 9.39 -8.64 27.45
CA ILE A 276 9.83 -7.87 26.30
C ILE A 276 11.33 -8.08 26.06
N SER A 277 11.72 -8.07 24.80
CA SER A 277 13.10 -7.98 24.37
C SER A 277 13.41 -6.56 23.94
N ILE A 278 14.57 -6.03 24.33
CA ILE A 278 14.95 -4.63 24.10
C ILE A 278 16.31 -4.59 23.44
N GLY A 279 16.41 -3.82 22.34
CA GLY A 279 17.67 -3.43 21.73
C GLY A 279 17.85 -1.91 21.77
N PHE A 280 19.05 -1.41 22.02
CA PHE A 280 19.30 0.00 21.93
C PHE A 280 20.67 0.34 21.33
N ALA A 281 20.77 1.52 20.73
CA ALA A 281 21.98 2.03 20.11
C ALA A 281 22.25 3.46 20.54
N GLU A 282 23.50 3.75 20.87
CA GLU A 282 23.98 5.10 21.09
C GLU A 282 24.02 5.89 19.77
N TRP A 283 23.73 7.17 19.87
CA TRP A 283 24.03 8.06 18.76
C TRP A 283 25.55 8.17 18.58
N ASP A 284 25.98 8.08 17.33
CA ASP A 284 27.40 8.08 16.94
C ASP A 284 27.60 9.13 15.85
N PRO A 285 28.58 10.06 15.95
CA PRO A 285 28.87 11.04 14.90
C PRO A 285 29.13 10.43 13.51
N GLU A 286 29.57 9.18 13.44
CA GLU A 286 29.84 8.47 12.19
C GLU A 286 28.57 7.94 11.49
N LEU A 287 27.40 7.96 12.16
CA LEU A 287 26.13 7.59 11.53
C LEU A 287 25.87 8.50 10.34
N VAL A 288 25.60 7.92 9.16
CA VAL A 288 25.34 8.69 7.94
C VAL A 288 23.88 9.11 7.84
N SER A 289 22.97 8.37 8.45
CA SER A 289 21.53 8.65 8.41
C SER A 289 20.81 8.16 9.68
N HIS A 290 19.60 8.66 9.89
CA HIS A 290 18.75 8.25 11.01
C HIS A 290 18.27 6.80 10.86
N GLU A 291 18.09 6.32 9.65
CA GLU A 291 17.72 4.93 9.37
C GLU A 291 18.81 3.99 9.89
N GLN A 292 20.09 4.34 9.67
CA GLN A 292 21.20 3.54 10.21
C GLN A 292 21.20 3.49 11.74
N TRP A 293 20.72 4.53 12.43
CA TRP A 293 20.58 4.52 13.87
C TRP A 293 19.45 3.59 14.32
N ILE A 294 18.31 3.63 13.62
CA ILE A 294 17.20 2.67 13.83
C ILE A 294 17.68 1.24 13.58
N ASP A 295 18.36 0.99 12.46
CA ASP A 295 18.88 -0.34 12.12
C ASP A 295 19.80 -0.92 13.18
N ARG A 296 20.66 -0.07 13.80
CA ARG A 296 21.53 -0.51 14.89
C ARG A 296 20.75 -0.96 16.13
N ALA A 297 19.71 -0.22 16.51
CA ALA A 297 18.86 -0.60 17.64
C ALA A 297 18.04 -1.86 17.33
N ASP A 298 17.57 -2.01 16.10
CA ASP A 298 16.84 -3.19 15.64
C ASP A 298 17.74 -4.44 15.59
N GLN A 299 19.00 -4.31 15.15
CA GLN A 299 19.97 -5.40 15.22
C GLN A 299 20.21 -5.86 16.68
N ALA A 300 20.30 -4.92 17.63
CA ALA A 300 20.43 -5.26 19.05
C ALA A 300 19.16 -5.94 19.59
N LEU A 301 17.97 -5.50 19.17
CA LEU A 301 16.69 -6.15 19.48
C LEU A 301 16.65 -7.58 18.93
N TYR A 302 17.08 -7.75 17.69
CA TYR A 302 17.17 -9.09 17.09
C TYR A 302 18.11 -10.00 17.89
N GLU A 303 19.29 -9.50 18.30
CA GLU A 303 20.21 -10.25 19.15
C GLU A 303 19.58 -10.61 20.50
N ALA A 304 18.81 -9.71 21.11
CA ALA A 304 18.07 -9.99 22.34
C ALA A 304 17.05 -11.13 22.15
N LYS A 305 16.32 -11.14 21.04
CA LYS A 305 15.37 -12.20 20.71
C LYS A 305 16.05 -13.55 20.47
N GLU A 306 17.17 -13.60 19.76
CA GLU A 306 17.89 -14.83 19.45
C GLU A 306 18.64 -15.38 20.67
N SER A 307 19.09 -14.52 21.59
CA SER A 307 19.85 -14.92 22.80
C SER A 307 18.97 -15.34 23.98
N GLY A 308 17.67 -15.62 23.74
CA GLY A 308 16.78 -16.18 24.76
C GLY A 308 15.63 -15.27 25.18
N ARG A 309 15.49 -14.09 24.60
CA ARG A 309 14.45 -13.09 24.92
C ARG A 309 14.55 -12.54 26.34
N ASN A 310 13.56 -11.73 26.75
CA ASN A 310 13.48 -11.14 28.09
C ASN A 310 14.80 -10.53 28.56
N GLN A 311 15.44 -9.74 27.72
CA GLN A 311 16.74 -9.14 28.00
C GLN A 311 16.95 -7.85 27.25
N VAL A 312 17.97 -7.09 27.67
CA VAL A 312 18.38 -5.83 27.05
C VAL A 312 19.74 -6.03 26.41
N VAL A 313 19.89 -5.59 25.16
CA VAL A 313 21.14 -5.64 24.41
C VAL A 313 21.50 -4.25 23.92
N LEU A 314 22.73 -3.83 24.18
CA LEU A 314 23.34 -2.64 23.57
C LEU A 314 24.00 -3.04 22.25
N PHE A 315 23.68 -2.34 21.17
CA PHE A 315 24.39 -2.50 19.91
C PHE A 315 25.88 -2.24 20.08
N LYS A 316 26.70 -3.22 19.72
CA LYS A 316 28.16 -3.09 19.69
C LYS A 316 28.61 -3.09 18.23
N LYS A 317 29.31 -2.04 17.85
CA LYS A 317 29.99 -2.01 16.55
C LYS A 317 30.97 -3.21 16.50
N SER A 318 30.72 -4.19 15.62
CA SER A 318 31.66 -5.29 15.45
C SER A 318 32.99 -4.72 14.96
N ASP A 319 34.07 -5.02 15.63
CA ASP A 319 35.46 -4.71 15.23
C ASP A 319 35.87 -5.55 13.97
N ALA A 320 35.04 -5.55 12.93
CA ALA A 320 35.34 -6.17 11.65
C ALA A 320 36.19 -5.21 10.80
N GLY A 321 37.35 -4.81 11.33
CA GLY A 321 38.28 -3.87 10.67
C GLY A 321 39.74 -4.15 10.97
N SER A 322 40.10 -5.36 11.44
CA SER A 322 41.50 -5.69 11.74
C SER A 322 41.87 -7.12 11.34
N ILE A 323 41.57 -7.50 10.10
CA ILE A 323 42.29 -8.62 9.44
C ILE A 323 42.32 -8.28 7.96
N ILE A 324 43.36 -7.57 7.51
CA ILE A 324 44.17 -7.82 6.31
C ILE A 324 45.35 -6.84 6.44
N ALA A 325 46.48 -7.33 6.96
CA ALA A 325 47.79 -6.87 6.63
C ALA A 325 48.48 -7.96 5.81
#